data_6945b8f8d9041aaf8ee9b89a4f53db67
#
_entry.id   6945b8f8d9041aaf8ee9b89a4f53db67
#
_cell.length_a   1.000
_cell.length_b   1.000
_cell.length_c   1.000
_cell.angle_alpha   90.00
_cell.angle_beta   90.00
_cell.angle_gamma   90.00
#
_symmetry.space_group_name_H-M   'P 1'
#
loop_
_entity.id
_entity.type
_entity.pdbx_description
1 polymer ?
#
loop_
_entity_poly.entity_id
_entity_poly.type
_entity_poly.pdbx_seq_one_letter_code
_entity_poly.pdbx_strand_id
1 'polypeptide(L)'
;MNLHGKKIAFLGDSITFGACIKDINNSYVNLVAKSVDWDEVSNCSLCGSRIGDYIGEDPRNIGPSFVERFPDMPDGMDIVVVFGGTNDFGIGNEPLGEITDETAQTFRGALNILMKGLKVKYPDAFLVFMTPLHRKTENTPNESTGAILKEYVEAIKERAAYYKINVLDLFSAESLEPTASYYESMLIGDGIHPNEMGHAVIAEEVIKYLNEI
;
A
#
# COMPACT_ATOMS: atom_id res chain seq x y z
N MET A 1 -15.19 -13.49 -7.36
CA MET A 1 -14.17 -14.31 -8.12
C MET A 1 -13.90 -15.61 -7.35
N ASN A 2 -13.63 -16.74 -8.00
CA ASN A 2 -13.13 -17.93 -7.28
C ASN A 2 -11.64 -17.75 -7.01
N LEU A 3 -11.24 -17.70 -5.75
CA LEU A 3 -9.87 -17.46 -5.32
C LEU A 3 -8.99 -18.73 -5.25
N HIS A 4 -9.60 -19.95 -5.22
CA HIS A 4 -8.86 -21.22 -5.16
C HIS A 4 -7.97 -21.42 -6.39
N GLY A 5 -6.72 -21.76 -6.16
CA GLY A 5 -5.72 -21.99 -7.21
C GLY A 5 -5.26 -20.72 -7.93
N LYS A 6 -5.59 -19.52 -7.41
CA LYS A 6 -5.14 -18.26 -7.94
C LYS A 6 -3.76 -17.87 -7.37
N LYS A 7 -3.04 -17.02 -8.11
CA LYS A 7 -1.75 -16.43 -7.71
C LYS A 7 -1.95 -14.99 -7.30
N ILE A 8 -1.45 -14.64 -6.13
CA ILE A 8 -1.56 -13.28 -5.59
C ILE A 8 -0.18 -12.71 -5.23
N ALA A 9 0.07 -11.48 -5.64
CA ALA A 9 1.28 -10.73 -5.24
C ALA A 9 0.91 -9.45 -4.48
N PHE A 10 1.71 -9.13 -3.47
CA PHE A 10 1.60 -7.92 -2.66
C PHE A 10 2.83 -7.05 -2.89
N LEU A 11 2.64 -5.84 -3.42
CA LEU A 11 3.65 -4.80 -3.48
C LEU A 11 3.40 -3.83 -2.33
N GLY A 12 4.38 -3.67 -1.44
CA GLY A 12 4.16 -2.84 -0.26
C GLY A 12 5.44 -2.41 0.47
N ASP A 13 5.23 -1.79 1.61
CA ASP A 13 6.26 -1.27 2.51
C ASP A 13 6.40 -2.12 3.79
N SER A 14 6.77 -1.49 4.91
CA SER A 14 6.93 -2.14 6.22
C SER A 14 5.64 -2.76 6.75
N ILE A 15 4.48 -2.20 6.44
CA ILE A 15 3.19 -2.75 6.87
C ILE A 15 2.93 -4.07 6.13
N THR A 16 3.19 -4.12 4.83
CA THR A 16 3.06 -5.34 4.03
C THR A 16 4.11 -6.39 4.41
N PHE A 17 5.31 -5.95 4.78
CA PHE A 17 6.35 -6.84 5.32
C PHE A 17 5.91 -7.50 6.64
N GLY A 18 5.07 -6.84 7.43
CA GLY A 18 4.72 -7.25 8.79
C GLY A 18 5.76 -6.79 9.81
N ALA A 19 6.36 -5.61 9.59
CA ALA A 19 7.33 -5.06 10.53
C ALA A 19 6.68 -4.78 11.89
N CYS A 20 7.49 -4.92 12.94
CA CYS A 20 7.12 -4.58 14.32
C CYS A 20 6.12 -5.52 15.00
N ILE A 21 5.66 -6.59 14.36
CA ILE A 21 4.88 -7.65 15.02
C ILE A 21 5.79 -8.77 15.53
N LYS A 22 5.36 -9.47 16.57
CA LYS A 22 6.17 -10.52 17.21
C LYS A 22 6.23 -11.80 16.38
N ASP A 23 5.10 -12.19 15.82
CA ASP A 23 4.98 -13.37 14.97
C ASP A 23 4.57 -12.95 13.56
N ILE A 24 5.48 -13.09 12.61
CA ILE A 24 5.25 -12.76 11.20
C ILE A 24 4.07 -13.53 10.59
N ASN A 25 3.73 -14.70 11.14
CA ASN A 25 2.57 -15.48 10.72
C ASN A 25 1.23 -14.75 10.95
N ASN A 26 1.24 -13.70 11.77
CA ASN A 26 0.11 -12.82 12.04
C ASN A 26 0.13 -11.54 11.18
N SER A 27 1.08 -11.40 10.23
CA SER A 27 1.01 -10.32 9.24
C SER A 27 -0.23 -10.49 8.34
N TYR A 28 -0.81 -9.40 7.88
CA TYR A 28 -2.01 -9.47 7.04
C TYR A 28 -1.79 -10.31 5.78
N VAL A 29 -0.62 -10.23 5.16
CA VAL A 29 -0.27 -11.06 4.00
C VAL A 29 -0.32 -12.55 4.35
N ASN A 30 0.27 -12.96 5.48
CA ASN A 30 0.27 -14.34 5.90
C ASN A 30 -1.12 -14.83 6.36
N LEU A 31 -1.96 -13.94 6.90
CA LEU A 31 -3.35 -14.26 7.21
C LEU A 31 -4.19 -14.44 5.93
N VAL A 32 -3.99 -13.58 4.92
CA VAL A 32 -4.61 -13.75 3.60
C VAL A 32 -4.10 -15.04 2.95
N ALA A 33 -2.81 -15.35 3.05
CA ALA A 33 -2.23 -16.59 2.52
C ALA A 33 -2.87 -17.86 3.11
N LYS A 34 -3.33 -17.80 4.35
CA LYS A 34 -4.02 -18.92 5.04
C LYS A 34 -5.53 -18.99 4.75
N SER A 35 -6.12 -17.97 4.14
CA SER A 35 -7.58 -17.85 4.00
C SER A 35 -8.18 -18.73 2.92
N VAL A 36 -7.42 -19.04 1.89
CA VAL A 36 -7.81 -19.94 0.79
C VAL A 36 -6.63 -20.77 0.33
N ASP A 37 -6.88 -21.74 -0.52
CA ASP A 37 -5.85 -22.56 -1.17
C ASP A 37 -5.32 -21.83 -2.41
N TRP A 38 -4.31 -20.95 -2.19
CA TRP A 38 -3.63 -20.21 -3.24
C TRP A 38 -2.62 -21.10 -3.96
N ASP A 39 -2.47 -20.94 -5.29
CA ASP A 39 -1.36 -21.56 -6.03
C ASP A 39 -0.03 -20.89 -5.70
N GLU A 40 -0.04 -19.55 -5.55
CA GLU A 40 1.14 -18.77 -5.17
C GLU A 40 0.75 -17.53 -4.37
N VAL A 41 1.51 -17.22 -3.31
CA VAL A 41 1.43 -15.95 -2.58
C VAL A 41 2.82 -15.32 -2.54
N SER A 42 2.99 -14.19 -3.23
CA SER A 42 4.26 -13.49 -3.32
C SER A 42 4.21 -12.18 -2.54
N ASN A 43 5.08 -12.04 -1.53
CA ASN A 43 5.25 -10.81 -0.76
C ASN A 43 6.45 -10.01 -1.29
N CYS A 44 6.19 -8.96 -2.07
CA CYS A 44 7.17 -8.06 -2.69
C CYS A 44 7.32 -6.75 -1.87
N SER A 45 7.34 -6.83 -0.55
CA SER A 45 7.45 -5.67 0.33
C SER A 45 8.90 -5.29 0.63
N LEU A 46 9.11 -4.00 0.90
CA LEU A 46 10.39 -3.45 1.36
C LEU A 46 10.13 -2.35 2.41
N CYS A 47 10.66 -2.54 3.62
CA CYS A 47 10.45 -1.58 4.70
C CYS A 47 10.93 -0.17 4.35
N GLY A 48 10.11 0.84 4.64
CA GLY A 48 10.40 2.24 4.37
C GLY A 48 10.21 2.66 2.91
N SER A 49 9.99 1.72 1.99
CA SER A 49 9.85 2.02 0.56
C SER A 49 8.64 2.92 0.30
N ARG A 50 8.81 3.86 -0.62
CA ARG A 50 7.81 4.84 -1.10
C ARG A 50 7.29 4.40 -2.47
N ILE A 51 6.16 4.95 -2.86
CA ILE A 51 5.66 4.79 -4.24
C ILE A 51 6.55 5.59 -5.19
N GLY A 52 6.83 6.86 -4.84
CA GLY A 52 7.71 7.74 -5.59
C GLY A 52 9.18 7.67 -5.18
N ASP A 53 10.03 8.30 -5.98
CA ASP A 53 11.46 8.39 -5.73
C ASP A 53 11.74 9.57 -4.81
N TYR A 54 12.69 9.41 -3.89
CA TYR A 54 13.22 10.51 -3.09
C TYR A 54 14.01 11.47 -3.99
N ILE A 55 13.77 12.77 -3.86
CA ILE A 55 14.50 13.78 -4.65
C ILE A 55 15.87 14.00 -4.03
N GLY A 56 16.91 13.64 -4.77
CA GLY A 56 18.30 13.70 -4.30
C GLY A 56 18.73 12.43 -3.57
N GLU A 57 19.72 12.56 -2.68
CA GLU A 57 20.22 11.44 -1.88
C GLU A 57 19.33 11.23 -0.65
N ASP A 58 18.76 10.04 -0.53
CA ASP A 58 17.95 9.69 0.64
C ASP A 58 18.83 9.51 1.89
N PRO A 59 18.70 10.39 2.90
CA PRO A 59 19.54 10.32 4.10
C PRO A 59 19.30 9.04 4.93
N ARG A 60 18.21 8.32 4.68
CA ARG A 60 17.87 7.05 5.33
C ARG A 60 18.43 5.84 4.58
N ASN A 61 18.95 6.07 3.36
CA ASN A 61 19.43 5.01 2.46
C ASN A 61 18.40 3.86 2.32
N ILE A 62 17.12 4.23 2.19
CA ILE A 62 16.05 3.28 1.91
C ILE A 62 16.22 2.79 0.48
N GLY A 63 16.03 1.51 0.28
CA GLY A 63 16.13 0.88 -1.04
C GLY A 63 15.08 1.39 -2.04
N PRO A 64 14.97 0.72 -3.19
CA PRO A 64 14.22 1.22 -4.34
C PRO A 64 12.74 1.47 -4.05
N SER A 65 12.18 2.45 -4.77
CA SER A 65 10.76 2.80 -4.74
C SER A 65 9.88 1.69 -5.34
N PHE A 66 8.55 1.81 -5.20
CA PHE A 66 7.63 0.89 -5.87
C PHE A 66 7.76 0.98 -7.39
N VAL A 67 8.01 2.20 -7.92
CA VAL A 67 8.23 2.43 -9.36
C VAL A 67 9.47 1.69 -9.86
N GLU A 68 10.55 1.66 -9.07
CA GLU A 68 11.78 0.99 -9.47
C GLU A 68 11.67 -0.55 -9.40
N ARG A 69 10.89 -1.10 -8.45
CA ARG A 69 10.91 -2.55 -8.18
C ARG A 69 9.67 -3.32 -8.64
N PHE A 70 8.57 -2.66 -9.07
CA PHE A 70 7.43 -3.40 -9.63
C PHE A 70 7.80 -4.24 -10.87
N PRO A 71 8.77 -3.84 -11.73
CA PRO A 71 9.17 -4.65 -12.87
C PRO A 71 9.72 -6.03 -12.48
N ASP A 72 10.34 -6.14 -11.29
CA ASP A 72 10.96 -7.37 -10.79
C ASP A 72 9.97 -8.28 -10.03
N MET A 73 8.71 -7.89 -9.89
CA MET A 73 7.68 -8.74 -9.32
C MET A 73 7.44 -9.99 -10.18
N PRO A 74 7.04 -11.13 -9.57
CA PRO A 74 6.77 -12.35 -10.33
C PRO A 74 5.75 -12.16 -11.45
N ASP A 75 5.95 -12.83 -12.57
CA ASP A 75 5.03 -12.79 -13.71
C ASP A 75 3.82 -13.72 -13.49
N GLY A 76 2.75 -13.49 -14.24
CA GLY A 76 1.60 -14.40 -14.28
C GLY A 76 0.74 -14.41 -13.02
N MET A 77 0.73 -13.32 -12.25
CA MET A 77 -0.18 -13.14 -11.11
C MET A 77 -1.60 -12.91 -11.59
N ASP A 78 -2.56 -13.56 -10.91
CA ASP A 78 -4.00 -13.33 -11.13
C ASP A 78 -4.50 -12.10 -10.38
N ILE A 79 -3.89 -11.78 -9.24
CA ILE A 79 -4.26 -10.66 -8.36
C ILE A 79 -2.99 -9.94 -7.95
N VAL A 80 -3.00 -8.61 -8.03
CA VAL A 80 -1.92 -7.76 -7.53
C VAL A 80 -2.49 -6.72 -6.59
N VAL A 81 -2.03 -6.76 -5.35
CA VAL A 81 -2.39 -5.83 -4.28
C VAL A 81 -1.25 -4.86 -4.06
N VAL A 82 -1.51 -3.56 -4.12
CA VAL A 82 -0.52 -2.50 -3.86
C VAL A 82 -0.92 -1.74 -2.61
N PHE A 83 -0.03 -1.68 -1.63
CA PHE A 83 -0.27 -0.97 -0.37
C PHE A 83 0.91 -0.06 -0.02
N GLY A 84 0.75 1.24 -0.21
CA GLY A 84 1.79 2.24 0.00
C GLY A 84 1.23 3.65 0.13
N GLY A 85 2.12 4.65 0.19
CA GLY A 85 1.78 6.07 0.32
C GLY A 85 2.00 6.63 1.73
N THR A 86 2.04 5.78 2.77
CA THR A 86 2.31 6.24 4.14
C THR A 86 3.74 6.76 4.30
N ASN A 87 4.70 6.20 3.56
CA ASN A 87 6.10 6.64 3.58
C ASN A 87 6.34 7.86 2.68
N ASP A 88 5.64 7.97 1.57
CA ASP A 88 5.63 9.19 0.73
C ASP A 88 5.18 10.39 1.58
N PHE A 89 4.08 10.23 2.32
CA PHE A 89 3.62 11.23 3.29
C PHE A 89 4.61 11.45 4.44
N GLY A 90 5.09 10.37 5.08
CA GLY A 90 5.78 10.47 6.37
C GLY A 90 7.25 10.85 6.28
N ILE A 91 7.93 10.42 5.22
CA ILE A 91 9.39 10.54 5.06
C ILE A 91 9.82 10.88 3.63
N GLY A 92 8.87 10.99 2.69
CA GLY A 92 9.11 11.47 1.34
C GLY A 92 9.35 12.96 1.28
N ASN A 93 9.96 13.41 0.19
CA ASN A 93 10.17 14.83 -0.11
C ASN A 93 9.68 15.20 -1.51
N GLU A 94 9.16 14.23 -2.24
CA GLU A 94 8.54 14.44 -3.54
C GLU A 94 7.19 15.15 -3.36
N PRO A 95 6.91 16.24 -4.10
CA PRO A 95 5.62 16.92 -4.05
C PRO A 95 4.50 16.03 -4.58
N LEU A 96 3.25 16.35 -4.23
CA LEU A 96 2.09 15.65 -4.79
C LEU A 96 2.06 15.69 -6.33
N GLY A 97 2.53 16.78 -6.92
CA GLY A 97 2.59 16.98 -8.36
C GLY A 97 1.23 17.15 -9.02
N GLU A 98 1.25 17.28 -10.33
CA GLU A 98 0.06 17.44 -11.18
C GLU A 98 -0.47 16.07 -11.66
N ILE A 99 -1.74 16.03 -12.06
CA ILE A 99 -2.38 14.80 -12.54
C ILE A 99 -1.77 14.27 -13.84
N THR A 100 -1.08 15.12 -14.59
CA THR A 100 -0.44 14.80 -15.86
C THR A 100 1.05 14.47 -15.74
N ASP A 101 1.62 14.49 -14.55
CA ASP A 101 3.03 14.20 -14.35
C ASP A 101 3.34 12.75 -14.74
N GLU A 102 4.48 12.58 -15.41
CA GLU A 102 5.02 11.26 -15.81
C GLU A 102 6.45 11.07 -15.26
N THR A 103 6.70 11.50 -14.04
CA THR A 103 7.98 11.36 -13.33
C THR A 103 7.78 10.68 -11.99
N ALA A 104 8.72 9.86 -11.56
CA ALA A 104 8.70 9.28 -10.22
C ALA A 104 9.05 10.27 -9.10
N GLN A 105 9.47 11.50 -9.45
CA GLN A 105 9.80 12.58 -8.51
C GLN A 105 8.59 13.43 -8.09
N THR A 106 7.38 13.04 -8.46
CA THR A 106 6.13 13.55 -7.89
C THR A 106 5.23 12.38 -7.56
N PHE A 107 4.44 12.49 -6.51
CA PHE A 107 3.59 11.37 -6.05
C PHE A 107 2.57 10.94 -7.10
N ARG A 108 1.85 11.90 -7.74
CA ARG A 108 0.92 11.59 -8.83
C ARG A 108 1.63 11.03 -10.06
N GLY A 109 2.81 11.54 -10.39
CA GLY A 109 3.61 11.02 -11.50
C GLY A 109 4.07 9.58 -11.23
N ALA A 110 4.52 9.29 -10.02
CA ALA A 110 4.88 7.94 -9.60
C ALA A 110 3.68 6.98 -9.67
N LEU A 111 2.49 7.42 -9.21
CA LEU A 111 1.25 6.64 -9.35
C LEU A 111 0.90 6.39 -10.83
N ASN A 112 1.09 7.38 -11.71
CA ASN A 112 0.87 7.22 -13.15
C ASN A 112 1.78 6.17 -13.75
N ILE A 113 3.08 6.21 -13.44
CA ILE A 113 4.05 5.22 -13.91
C ILE A 113 3.71 3.83 -13.38
N LEU A 114 3.48 3.72 -12.07
CA LEU A 114 3.20 2.44 -11.41
C LEU A 114 1.91 1.80 -11.93
N MET A 115 0.80 2.53 -11.96
CA MET A 115 -0.50 2.02 -12.38
C MET A 115 -0.52 1.62 -13.87
N LYS A 116 0.08 2.46 -14.74
CA LYS A 116 0.24 2.15 -16.15
C LYS A 116 1.15 0.94 -16.35
N GLY A 117 2.27 0.87 -15.62
CA GLY A 117 3.23 -0.23 -15.69
C GLY A 117 2.64 -1.55 -15.23
N LEU A 118 1.91 -1.57 -14.10
CA LEU A 118 1.23 -2.77 -13.61
C LEU A 118 0.17 -3.29 -14.59
N LYS A 119 -0.60 -2.41 -15.25
CA LYS A 119 -1.56 -2.81 -16.29
C LYS A 119 -0.90 -3.42 -17.51
N VAL A 120 0.31 -2.98 -17.85
CA VAL A 120 1.09 -3.57 -18.96
C VAL A 120 1.68 -4.92 -18.54
N LYS A 121 2.23 -5.01 -17.32
CA LYS A 121 2.84 -6.25 -16.80
C LYS A 121 1.81 -7.34 -16.54
N TYR A 122 0.63 -6.97 -16.07
CA TYR A 122 -0.45 -7.87 -15.66
C TYR A 122 -1.76 -7.52 -16.35
N PRO A 123 -1.88 -7.70 -17.68
CA PRO A 123 -3.03 -7.22 -18.46
C PRO A 123 -4.36 -7.88 -18.06
N ASP A 124 -4.31 -9.12 -17.57
CA ASP A 124 -5.47 -9.92 -17.20
C ASP A 124 -5.68 -10.04 -15.67
N ALA A 125 -4.76 -9.47 -14.88
CA ALA A 125 -4.85 -9.55 -13.43
C ALA A 125 -5.89 -8.58 -12.85
N PHE A 126 -6.46 -8.97 -11.71
CA PHE A 126 -7.21 -8.06 -10.86
C PHE A 126 -6.24 -7.18 -10.07
N LEU A 127 -6.16 -5.91 -10.44
CA LEU A 127 -5.32 -4.93 -9.77
C LEU A 127 -6.15 -4.19 -8.73
N VAL A 128 -5.62 -4.09 -7.50
CA VAL A 128 -6.22 -3.31 -6.41
C VAL A 128 -5.17 -2.49 -5.67
N PHE A 129 -5.44 -1.22 -5.46
CA PHE A 129 -4.68 -0.35 -4.59
C PHE A 129 -5.40 -0.21 -3.25
N MET A 130 -4.66 -0.35 -2.16
CA MET A 130 -5.14 -0.08 -0.81
C MET A 130 -4.72 1.33 -0.42
N THR A 131 -5.65 2.11 0.15
CA THR A 131 -5.30 3.42 0.70
C THR A 131 -4.52 3.29 2.01
N PRO A 132 -3.63 4.24 2.35
CA PRO A 132 -2.95 4.27 3.64
C PRO A 132 -3.92 4.17 4.83
N LEU A 133 -3.44 3.58 5.92
CA LEU A 133 -4.15 3.57 7.20
C LEU A 133 -4.08 4.95 7.88
N HIS A 134 -5.00 5.20 8.78
CA HIS A 134 -4.87 6.31 9.74
C HIS A 134 -3.62 6.18 10.59
N ARG A 135 -2.97 7.30 10.90
CA ARG A 135 -1.78 7.37 11.76
C ARG A 135 -1.82 8.62 12.65
N LYS A 136 -1.13 8.58 13.80
CA LYS A 136 -1.20 9.68 14.79
C LYS A 136 -0.85 11.06 14.24
N THR A 137 0.02 11.14 13.24
CA THR A 137 0.51 12.40 12.66
C THR A 137 -0.17 12.74 11.33
N GLU A 138 -1.25 12.09 10.95
CA GLU A 138 -1.88 12.22 9.63
C GLU A 138 -2.33 13.64 9.25
N ASN A 139 -2.67 14.46 10.25
CA ASN A 139 -3.10 15.85 10.07
C ASN A 139 -1.95 16.87 10.25
N THR A 140 -0.73 16.40 10.55
CA THR A 140 0.46 17.25 10.57
C THR A 140 1.03 17.29 9.17
N PRO A 141 1.13 18.47 8.54
CA PRO A 141 1.69 18.55 7.20
C PRO A 141 3.12 17.99 7.14
N ASN A 142 3.43 17.27 6.07
CA ASN A 142 4.80 16.84 5.78
C ASN A 142 5.69 18.06 5.67
N GLU A 143 6.86 18.05 6.31
CA GLU A 143 7.78 19.21 6.38
C GLU A 143 8.30 19.65 5.00
N SER A 144 8.46 18.73 4.06
CA SER A 144 8.99 19.01 2.73
C SER A 144 7.91 19.43 1.72
N THR A 145 6.71 18.84 1.82
CA THR A 145 5.66 19.01 0.81
C THR A 145 4.49 19.89 1.26
N GLY A 146 4.33 20.06 2.58
CA GLY A 146 3.20 20.77 3.17
C GLY A 146 1.87 20.03 3.12
N ALA A 147 1.82 18.83 2.52
CA ALA A 147 0.62 18.04 2.37
C ALA A 147 0.32 17.17 3.60
N ILE A 148 -0.96 16.87 3.87
CA ILE A 148 -1.41 15.93 4.90
C ILE A 148 -1.71 14.56 4.29
N LEU A 149 -1.78 13.51 5.11
CA LEU A 149 -1.98 12.13 4.64
C LEU A 149 -3.21 11.97 3.73
N LYS A 150 -4.30 12.65 4.06
CA LYS A 150 -5.54 12.61 3.27
C LYS A 150 -5.33 13.01 1.80
N GLU A 151 -4.42 13.93 1.51
CA GLU A 151 -4.15 14.37 0.14
C GLU A 151 -3.45 13.27 -0.68
N TYR A 152 -2.61 12.44 -0.03
CA TYR A 152 -2.03 11.24 -0.64
C TYR A 152 -3.10 10.16 -0.89
N VAL A 153 -4.02 9.95 0.06
CA VAL A 153 -5.17 9.04 -0.09
C VAL A 153 -6.02 9.44 -1.31
N GLU A 154 -6.39 10.72 -1.41
CA GLU A 154 -7.20 11.20 -2.53
C GLU A 154 -6.45 11.11 -3.87
N ALA A 155 -5.12 11.34 -3.89
CA ALA A 155 -4.33 11.15 -5.11
C ALA A 155 -4.32 9.69 -5.56
N ILE A 156 -4.22 8.71 -4.66
CA ILE A 156 -4.32 7.28 -5.00
C ILE A 156 -5.68 6.98 -5.61
N LYS A 157 -6.77 7.42 -4.97
CA LYS A 157 -8.16 7.19 -5.43
C LYS A 157 -8.40 7.83 -6.80
N GLU A 158 -7.95 9.07 -6.97
CA GLU A 158 -8.05 9.83 -8.22
C GLU A 158 -7.33 9.10 -9.38
N ARG A 159 -6.09 8.68 -9.16
CA ARG A 159 -5.31 8.01 -10.20
C ARG A 159 -5.84 6.61 -10.50
N ALA A 160 -6.23 5.86 -9.47
CA ALA A 160 -6.86 4.55 -9.64
C ALA A 160 -8.15 4.65 -10.48
N ALA A 161 -9.00 5.64 -10.22
CA ALA A 161 -10.21 5.88 -11.01
C ALA A 161 -9.89 6.18 -12.49
N TYR A 162 -8.87 7.01 -12.76
CA TYR A 162 -8.43 7.32 -14.12
C TYR A 162 -7.96 6.07 -14.87
N TYR A 163 -7.14 5.22 -14.22
CA TYR A 163 -6.64 3.98 -14.81
C TYR A 163 -7.62 2.81 -14.74
N LYS A 164 -8.82 2.99 -14.15
CA LYS A 164 -9.83 1.95 -13.91
C LYS A 164 -9.24 0.78 -13.13
N ILE A 165 -8.48 1.09 -12.09
CA ILE A 165 -7.95 0.14 -11.12
C ILE A 165 -8.83 0.21 -9.87
N ASN A 166 -9.06 -0.94 -9.25
CA ASN A 166 -9.89 -1.05 -8.06
C ASN A 166 -9.17 -0.46 -6.83
N VAL A 167 -9.95 0.05 -5.88
CA VAL A 167 -9.43 0.58 -4.62
C VAL A 167 -10.13 -0.10 -3.45
N LEU A 168 -9.33 -0.68 -2.55
CA LEU A 168 -9.77 -1.02 -1.20
C LEU A 168 -9.45 0.18 -0.30
N ASP A 169 -10.48 0.97 0.02
CA ASP A 169 -10.34 2.21 0.79
C ASP A 169 -10.29 1.93 2.30
N LEU A 170 -9.10 1.54 2.79
CA LEU A 170 -8.88 1.30 4.22
C LEU A 170 -8.95 2.58 5.06
N PHE A 171 -8.67 3.75 4.45
CA PHE A 171 -8.76 5.04 5.14
C PHE A 171 -10.21 5.39 5.52
N SER A 172 -11.19 4.88 4.78
CA SER A 172 -12.62 5.13 5.04
C SER A 172 -13.33 3.91 5.61
N ALA A 173 -12.62 2.81 5.92
CA ALA A 173 -13.22 1.60 6.46
C ALA A 173 -13.66 1.80 7.93
N GLU A 174 -14.92 1.46 8.25
CA GLU A 174 -15.46 1.58 9.61
C GLU A 174 -14.66 0.78 10.66
N SER A 175 -14.12 -0.38 10.25
CA SER A 175 -13.28 -1.24 11.10
C SER A 175 -11.95 -0.59 11.50
N LEU A 176 -11.52 0.46 10.77
CA LEU A 176 -10.27 1.17 10.92
C LEU A 176 -10.47 2.66 11.23
N GLU A 177 -11.67 3.06 11.68
CA GLU A 177 -11.98 4.44 12.04
C GLU A 177 -11.02 4.98 13.11
N PRO A 178 -10.44 6.20 12.96
CA PRO A 178 -9.40 6.75 13.81
C PRO A 178 -9.92 7.23 15.17
N THR A 179 -10.43 6.31 15.97
CA THR A 179 -10.81 6.53 17.36
C THR A 179 -9.61 6.41 18.31
N ALA A 180 -9.75 6.86 19.56
CA ALA A 180 -8.75 6.61 20.59
C ALA A 180 -8.44 5.10 20.72
N SER A 181 -9.47 4.26 20.67
CA SER A 181 -9.34 2.80 20.70
C SER A 181 -8.54 2.26 19.52
N TYR A 182 -8.72 2.78 18.31
CA TYR A 182 -7.91 2.40 17.15
C TYR A 182 -6.42 2.61 17.40
N TYR A 183 -6.02 3.82 17.83
CA TYR A 183 -4.60 4.13 18.05
C TYR A 183 -3.98 3.34 19.21
N GLU A 184 -4.77 2.95 20.22
CA GLU A 184 -4.29 2.20 21.39
C GLU A 184 -4.27 0.68 21.16
N SER A 185 -5.25 0.13 20.45
CA SER A 185 -5.43 -1.31 20.32
C SER A 185 -4.92 -1.90 19.00
N MET A 186 -4.86 -1.11 17.90
CA MET A 186 -4.50 -1.61 16.58
C MET A 186 -3.12 -1.17 16.10
N LEU A 187 -2.54 -0.10 16.70
CA LEU A 187 -1.19 0.35 16.35
C LEU A 187 -0.20 0.04 17.46
N ILE A 188 1.08 -0.05 17.09
CA ILE A 188 2.16 -0.05 18.09
C ILE A 188 2.44 1.39 18.57
N GLY A 189 3.35 1.53 19.55
CA GLY A 189 3.63 2.81 20.21
C GLY A 189 4.12 3.94 19.30
N ASP A 190 4.56 3.65 18.07
CA ASP A 190 4.97 4.65 17.09
C ASP A 190 3.79 5.38 16.42
N GLY A 191 2.58 4.82 16.55
CA GLY A 191 1.35 5.37 15.97
C GLY A 191 1.27 5.31 14.45
N ILE A 192 2.02 4.40 13.83
CA ILE A 192 2.10 4.19 12.38
C ILE A 192 1.85 2.72 12.03
N HIS A 193 2.63 1.82 12.63
CA HIS A 193 2.60 0.41 12.27
C HIS A 193 1.49 -0.33 13.02
N PRO A 194 0.69 -1.14 12.31
CA PRO A 194 -0.27 -2.03 12.94
C PRO A 194 0.44 -3.05 13.84
N ASN A 195 -0.17 -3.37 14.98
CA ASN A 195 0.15 -4.56 15.75
C ASN A 195 -0.57 -5.79 15.17
N GLU A 196 -0.49 -6.95 15.84
CA GLU A 196 -1.13 -8.17 15.35
C GLU A 196 -2.65 -8.04 15.18
N MET A 197 -3.33 -7.28 16.04
CA MET A 197 -4.76 -7.01 15.91
C MET A 197 -5.05 -6.14 14.68
N GLY A 198 -4.28 -5.06 14.47
CA GLY A 198 -4.41 -4.22 13.29
C GLY A 198 -4.16 -5.01 11.99
N HIS A 199 -3.16 -5.89 11.99
CA HIS A 199 -2.94 -6.80 10.85
C HIS A 199 -4.11 -7.76 10.60
N ALA A 200 -4.73 -8.29 11.65
CA ALA A 200 -5.91 -9.15 11.51
C ALA A 200 -7.08 -8.42 10.86
N VAL A 201 -7.36 -7.17 11.29
CA VAL A 201 -8.43 -6.35 10.68
C VAL A 201 -8.13 -6.03 9.21
N ILE A 202 -6.87 -5.68 8.88
CA ILE A 202 -6.47 -5.46 7.47
C ILE A 202 -6.72 -6.73 6.64
N ALA A 203 -6.34 -7.90 7.17
CA ALA A 203 -6.55 -9.18 6.47
C ALA A 203 -8.04 -9.46 6.24
N GLU A 204 -8.90 -9.20 7.22
CA GLU A 204 -10.36 -9.36 7.11
C GLU A 204 -10.92 -8.45 6.00
N GLU A 205 -10.51 -7.18 5.94
CA GLU A 205 -10.94 -6.26 4.88
C GLU A 205 -10.46 -6.73 3.49
N VAL A 206 -9.21 -7.18 3.35
CA VAL A 206 -8.69 -7.72 2.09
C VAL A 206 -9.47 -8.98 1.67
N ILE A 207 -9.66 -9.94 2.58
CA ILE A 207 -10.36 -11.20 2.29
C ILE A 207 -11.82 -10.91 1.90
N LYS A 208 -12.50 -10.06 2.65
CA LYS A 208 -13.87 -9.64 2.36
C LYS A 208 -13.96 -9.03 0.98
N TYR A 209 -13.10 -8.06 0.68
CA TYR A 209 -13.06 -7.37 -0.60
C TYR A 209 -12.84 -8.33 -1.77
N LEU A 210 -11.86 -9.24 -1.65
CA LEU A 210 -11.56 -10.23 -2.69
C LEU A 210 -12.68 -11.27 -2.90
N ASN A 211 -13.51 -11.55 -1.90
CA ASN A 211 -14.67 -12.44 -2.01
C ASN A 211 -15.90 -11.78 -2.65
N GLU A 212 -15.98 -10.44 -2.64
CA GLU A 212 -17.11 -9.67 -3.19
C GLU A 212 -17.00 -9.41 -4.71
N ILE A 213 -15.87 -9.75 -5.34
CA ILE A 213 -15.57 -9.53 -6.76
C ILE A 213 -15.70 -10.78 -7.66
#